data_e026fc363da4ebe20ce84996cf7b2178
#
_entry.id   e026fc363da4ebe20ce84996cf7b2178
#
_cell.length_a   1.000
_cell.length_b   1.000
_cell.length_c   1.000
_cell.angle_alpha   90.00
_cell.angle_beta   90.00
_cell.angle_gamma   90.00
#
_symmetry.space_group_name_H-M   'P 1'
#
loop_
_entity.id
_entity.type
_entity.pdbx_description
1 polymer ?
#
loop_
_entity_poly.entity_id
_entity_poly.type
_entity_poly.pdbx_seq_one_letter_code
_entity_poly.pdbx_strand_id
1 'polypeptide(L)'
;MQIASKLGATAAFICGMLTFSAAHAADTVKVRLDWTPWGSQAPFHLAAAKGWFTKHGLDVSLEDGNGSVTTVQIVGNGEFDIGHASLAPMAIARSKGLPVKAVAAFARQNDIGLLVPAESGLKSPADLKGKKLAYTAGSLETPFLDRFLAAGGLTRNDVELMNVDAAAKAGTYMAGRADGAFSSAPFFLGVVKAQRPSTNIRFADLGLNFPSFGLVATEQKIKEKGAALTRFVSIAAGAWAYIEAGHEDEAVKAIIAARPQAKLNPVVLRDQIDSLKTYFRTEATKALPLGVMAEADWVTALDTLSSGGLIPAGQKAADYYTNNLLDTKLIAAIAKGGM
;
A
#
# COMPACT_ATOMS: atom_id res chain seq x y z
N MET A 1 84.83 11.25 -47.06
CA MET A 1 84.49 12.12 -45.92
C MET A 1 82.99 12.42 -45.99
N GLN A 2 82.17 11.65 -45.32
CA GLN A 2 80.76 11.77 -45.34
C GLN A 2 80.22 11.76 -43.91
N ILE A 3 79.58 12.86 -43.54
CA ILE A 3 78.97 13.06 -42.22
C ILE A 3 77.49 12.63 -42.30
N ALA A 4 77.14 11.61 -41.56
CA ALA A 4 75.78 11.14 -41.47
C ALA A 4 75.04 11.81 -40.30
N SER A 5 73.99 12.56 -40.55
CA SER A 5 73.11 13.17 -39.55
C SER A 5 72.04 12.13 -39.10
N LYS A 6 71.97 11.85 -37.83
CA LYS A 6 70.88 11.05 -37.21
C LYS A 6 69.75 11.96 -36.78
N LEU A 7 68.59 11.85 -37.43
CA LEU A 7 67.31 12.38 -36.90
C LEU A 7 66.72 11.36 -35.92
N GLY A 8 66.60 11.78 -34.67
CA GLY A 8 65.86 11.02 -33.68
C GLY A 8 64.36 11.45 -33.70
N ALA A 9 63.49 10.50 -34.02
CA ALA A 9 62.03 10.71 -33.90
C ALA A 9 61.56 10.32 -32.50
N THR A 10 61.13 11.31 -31.68
CA THR A 10 60.52 11.09 -30.38
C THR A 10 59.01 10.84 -30.58
N ALA A 11 58.58 9.60 -30.45
CA ALA A 11 57.15 9.24 -30.44
C ALA A 11 56.59 9.52 -29.02
N ALA A 12 55.76 10.54 -28.91
CA ALA A 12 54.99 10.82 -27.69
C ALA A 12 53.78 9.87 -27.63
N PHE A 13 53.80 8.94 -26.71
CA PHE A 13 52.71 8.02 -26.43
C PHE A 13 51.70 8.77 -25.56
N ILE A 14 50.60 9.29 -26.14
CA ILE A 14 49.46 9.86 -25.38
C ILE A 14 48.63 8.68 -24.87
N CYS A 15 48.82 8.32 -23.60
CA CYS A 15 48.02 7.34 -22.91
C CYS A 15 46.70 8.01 -22.51
N GLY A 16 45.70 7.89 -23.38
CA GLY A 16 44.32 8.34 -23.07
C GLY A 16 43.74 7.46 -21.96
N MET A 17 43.63 7.99 -20.74
CA MET A 17 42.87 7.39 -19.65
C MET A 17 41.39 7.39 -20.04
N LEU A 18 40.90 6.28 -20.61
CA LEU A 18 39.49 5.99 -20.68
C LEU A 18 38.98 5.75 -19.26
N THR A 19 38.38 6.78 -18.64
CA THR A 19 37.60 6.59 -17.41
C THR A 19 36.37 5.79 -17.75
N PHE A 20 36.44 4.48 -17.56
CA PHE A 20 35.25 3.64 -17.52
C PHE A 20 34.43 4.10 -16.31
N SER A 21 33.40 4.93 -16.55
CA SER A 21 32.30 5.05 -15.59
C SER A 21 31.69 3.65 -15.44
N ALA A 22 31.98 2.98 -14.33
CA ALA A 22 31.29 1.76 -13.98
C ALA A 22 29.80 2.10 -13.89
N ALA A 23 29.03 1.71 -14.90
CA ALA A 23 27.59 1.76 -14.82
C ALA A 23 27.21 0.87 -13.62
N HIS A 24 26.85 1.47 -12.49
CA HIS A 24 26.30 0.74 -11.36
C HIS A 24 25.02 0.10 -11.86
N ALA A 25 24.96 -1.23 -11.79
CA ALA A 25 23.72 -1.96 -12.05
C ALA A 25 22.63 -1.39 -11.11
N ALA A 26 21.43 -1.15 -11.66
CA ALA A 26 20.31 -0.67 -10.88
C ALA A 26 19.96 -1.65 -9.76
N ASP A 27 19.68 -1.15 -8.57
CA ASP A 27 19.21 -1.99 -7.46
C ASP A 27 17.81 -2.52 -7.75
N THR A 28 17.65 -3.84 -7.76
CA THR A 28 16.34 -4.46 -7.98
C THR A 28 15.46 -4.38 -6.72
N VAL A 29 14.20 -3.99 -6.88
CA VAL A 29 13.19 -3.99 -5.81
C VAL A 29 11.94 -4.72 -6.30
N LYS A 30 11.64 -5.88 -5.69
CA LYS A 30 10.43 -6.66 -5.95
C LYS A 30 9.33 -6.24 -5.00
N VAL A 31 8.21 -5.76 -5.55
CA VAL A 31 7.08 -5.21 -4.78
C VAL A 31 5.85 -6.08 -4.94
N ARG A 32 5.26 -6.54 -3.83
CA ARG A 32 3.94 -7.17 -3.81
C ARG A 32 2.88 -6.14 -3.45
N LEU A 33 1.90 -5.95 -4.33
CA LEU A 33 0.75 -5.09 -4.08
C LEU A 33 -0.32 -5.84 -3.26
N ASP A 34 -1.27 -5.10 -2.72
CA ASP A 34 -2.29 -5.63 -1.80
C ASP A 34 -3.43 -6.38 -2.50
N TRP A 35 -3.81 -5.92 -3.71
CA TRP A 35 -5.04 -6.31 -4.38
C TRP A 35 -4.91 -6.28 -5.91
N THR A 36 -6.01 -6.59 -6.60
CA THR A 36 -6.17 -6.27 -8.03
C THR A 36 -5.99 -4.78 -8.26
N PRO A 37 -5.67 -4.31 -9.49
CA PRO A 37 -5.34 -2.91 -9.75
C PRO A 37 -6.44 -1.94 -9.32
N TRP A 38 -6.07 -0.92 -8.53
CA TRP A 38 -6.95 0.12 -8.02
C TRP A 38 -6.21 1.39 -7.58
N GLY A 39 -6.99 2.42 -7.14
CA GLY A 39 -6.46 3.75 -6.85
C GLY A 39 -5.34 3.84 -5.82
N SER A 40 -5.25 2.94 -4.81
CA SER A 40 -4.16 2.99 -3.81
C SER A 40 -2.78 2.65 -4.38
N GLN A 41 -2.74 2.04 -5.56
CA GLN A 41 -1.50 1.68 -6.25
C GLN A 41 -0.96 2.82 -7.12
N ALA A 42 -1.67 3.95 -7.16
CA ALA A 42 -1.35 5.12 -7.96
C ALA A 42 0.11 5.59 -7.84
N PRO A 43 0.72 5.74 -6.64
CA PRO A 43 2.07 6.27 -6.51
C PRO A 43 3.12 5.39 -7.18
N PHE A 44 2.94 4.06 -7.17
CA PHE A 44 3.89 3.11 -7.74
C PHE A 44 3.87 3.14 -9.26
N HIS A 45 2.66 3.11 -9.84
CA HIS A 45 2.49 3.18 -11.30
C HIS A 45 2.89 4.53 -11.86
N LEU A 46 2.56 5.62 -11.17
CA LEU A 46 2.96 6.96 -11.57
C LEU A 46 4.49 7.13 -11.53
N ALA A 47 5.13 6.70 -10.43
CA ALA A 47 6.59 6.79 -10.29
C ALA A 47 7.31 5.99 -11.38
N ALA A 48 6.80 4.81 -11.73
CA ALA A 48 7.33 4.00 -12.83
C ALA A 48 7.15 4.73 -14.19
N ALA A 49 5.94 5.25 -14.49
CA ALA A 49 5.64 5.97 -15.72
C ALA A 49 6.46 7.26 -15.88
N LYS A 50 6.73 7.97 -14.79
CA LYS A 50 7.59 9.17 -14.75
C LYS A 50 9.09 8.85 -14.81
N GLY A 51 9.48 7.57 -14.73
CA GLY A 51 10.87 7.15 -14.68
C GLY A 51 11.59 7.54 -13.38
N TRP A 52 10.85 7.87 -12.31
CA TRP A 52 11.47 8.30 -11.06
C TRP A 52 12.28 7.19 -10.39
N PHE A 53 11.83 5.93 -10.47
CA PHE A 53 12.60 4.79 -9.97
C PHE A 53 13.93 4.65 -10.72
N THR A 54 13.90 4.64 -12.05
CA THR A 54 15.09 4.49 -12.89
C THR A 54 16.08 5.64 -12.71
N LYS A 55 15.60 6.89 -12.64
CA LYS A 55 16.43 8.07 -12.36
C LYS A 55 17.19 7.96 -11.02
N HIS A 56 16.63 7.25 -10.07
CA HIS A 56 17.25 7.00 -8.76
C HIS A 56 17.92 5.63 -8.65
N GLY A 57 18.26 5.00 -9.79
CA GLY A 57 19.03 3.76 -9.83
C GLY A 57 18.28 2.55 -9.29
N LEU A 58 16.95 2.52 -9.47
CA LEU A 58 16.11 1.38 -9.09
C LEU A 58 15.50 0.71 -10.32
N ASP A 59 15.56 -0.62 -10.34
CA ASP A 59 14.76 -1.49 -11.20
C ASP A 59 13.64 -2.10 -10.37
N VAL A 60 12.40 -1.62 -10.59
CA VAL A 60 11.25 -1.97 -9.76
C VAL A 60 10.28 -2.86 -10.51
N SER A 61 9.98 -4.02 -9.96
CA SER A 61 8.90 -4.89 -10.42
C SER A 61 7.69 -4.83 -9.47
N LEU A 62 6.50 -4.60 -10.06
CA LEU A 62 5.23 -4.49 -9.33
C LEU A 62 4.35 -5.69 -9.66
N GLU A 63 4.01 -6.50 -8.67
CA GLU A 63 3.12 -7.65 -8.81
C GLU A 63 1.82 -7.43 -8.03
N ASP A 64 0.68 -7.63 -8.72
CA ASP A 64 -0.65 -7.46 -8.14
C ASP A 64 -0.93 -8.54 -7.09
N GLY A 65 -1.76 -8.21 -6.08
CA GLY A 65 -2.10 -9.10 -4.98
C GLY A 65 -3.56 -9.58 -5.01
N ASN A 66 -3.90 -10.28 -3.95
CA ASN A 66 -5.25 -10.79 -3.72
C ASN A 66 -5.71 -10.66 -2.25
N GLY A 67 -5.01 -9.86 -1.46
CA GLY A 67 -5.37 -9.56 -0.07
C GLY A 67 -4.18 -9.14 0.79
N SER A 68 -4.40 -8.19 1.71
CA SER A 68 -3.34 -7.66 2.59
C SER A 68 -2.75 -8.72 3.52
N VAL A 69 -3.55 -9.64 4.06
CA VAL A 69 -3.04 -10.73 4.91
C VAL A 69 -2.10 -11.61 4.09
N THR A 70 -2.51 -11.98 2.87
CA THR A 70 -1.68 -12.79 1.96
C THR A 70 -0.40 -12.07 1.58
N THR A 71 -0.48 -10.78 1.23
CA THR A 71 0.70 -9.95 0.90
C THR A 71 1.68 -9.88 2.06
N VAL A 72 1.20 -9.66 3.29
CA VAL A 72 2.04 -9.64 4.50
C VAL A 72 2.76 -10.96 4.71
N GLN A 73 2.10 -12.10 4.50
CA GLN A 73 2.71 -13.43 4.65
C GLN A 73 3.78 -13.67 3.59
N ILE A 74 3.50 -13.38 2.32
CA ILE A 74 4.45 -13.55 1.20
C ILE A 74 5.70 -12.68 1.40
N VAL A 75 5.52 -11.41 1.81
CA VAL A 75 6.65 -10.52 2.16
C VAL A 75 7.41 -11.03 3.38
N GLY A 76 6.69 -11.48 4.40
CA GLY A 76 7.29 -12.05 5.62
C GLY A 76 8.14 -13.28 5.38
N ASN A 77 7.82 -14.07 4.35
CA ASN A 77 8.60 -15.21 3.89
C ASN A 77 9.82 -14.82 3.04
N GLY A 78 9.99 -13.54 2.71
CA GLY A 78 11.15 -13.03 1.96
C GLY A 78 11.06 -13.17 0.44
N GLU A 79 9.92 -13.58 -0.12
CA GLU A 79 9.71 -13.73 -1.57
C GLU A 79 9.75 -12.38 -2.31
N PHE A 80 9.32 -11.32 -1.61
CA PHE A 80 9.37 -9.93 -2.08
C PHE A 80 10.23 -9.08 -1.14
N ASP A 81 10.75 -7.98 -1.66
CA ASP A 81 11.58 -7.08 -0.88
C ASP A 81 10.72 -6.15 -0.01
N ILE A 82 9.54 -5.79 -0.52
CA ILE A 82 8.60 -4.89 0.14
C ILE A 82 7.17 -5.18 -0.35
N GLY A 83 6.17 -4.92 0.50
CA GLY A 83 4.77 -5.07 0.13
C GLY A 83 3.96 -3.81 0.42
N HIS A 84 2.95 -3.53 -0.40
CA HIS A 84 1.87 -2.59 -0.09
C HIS A 84 0.72 -3.37 0.52
N ALA A 85 0.34 -3.06 1.75
CA ALA A 85 -0.71 -3.80 2.47
C ALA A 85 -1.34 -2.95 3.57
N SER A 86 -2.49 -3.39 4.08
CA SER A 86 -3.07 -2.85 5.32
C SER A 86 -2.17 -3.18 6.52
N LEU A 87 -1.91 -2.18 7.36
CA LEU A 87 -0.93 -2.27 8.45
C LEU A 87 -1.46 -2.99 9.69
N ALA A 88 -2.78 -3.07 9.88
CA ALA A 88 -3.32 -3.82 11.02
C ALA A 88 -3.16 -5.35 10.86
N PRO A 89 -3.44 -5.99 9.71
CA PRO A 89 -3.02 -7.38 9.46
C PRO A 89 -1.52 -7.60 9.63
N MET A 90 -0.68 -6.64 9.23
CA MET A 90 0.77 -6.73 9.46
C MET A 90 1.10 -6.75 10.97
N ALA A 91 0.47 -5.87 11.77
CA ALA A 91 0.67 -5.84 13.21
C ALA A 91 0.26 -7.16 13.88
N ILE A 92 -0.86 -7.75 13.46
CA ILE A 92 -1.31 -9.06 13.94
C ILE A 92 -0.31 -10.17 13.56
N ALA A 93 0.20 -10.15 12.34
CA ALA A 93 1.20 -11.13 11.89
C ALA A 93 2.52 -10.99 12.68
N ARG A 94 2.98 -9.74 12.91
CA ARG A 94 4.17 -9.46 13.70
C ARG A 94 4.02 -9.95 15.14
N SER A 95 2.89 -9.71 15.79
CA SER A 95 2.64 -10.18 17.16
C SER A 95 2.70 -11.71 17.31
N LYS A 96 2.55 -12.43 16.19
CA LYS A 96 2.66 -13.89 16.08
C LYS A 96 4.06 -14.35 15.64
N GLY A 97 5.03 -13.43 15.57
CA GLY A 97 6.43 -13.74 15.29
C GLY A 97 6.88 -13.54 13.84
N LEU A 98 6.01 -13.08 12.92
CA LEU A 98 6.46 -12.77 11.55
C LEU A 98 7.37 -11.53 11.60
N PRO A 99 8.61 -11.55 11.05
CA PRO A 99 9.61 -10.50 11.26
C PRO A 99 9.40 -9.30 10.30
N VAL A 100 8.17 -8.78 10.22
CA VAL A 100 7.79 -7.64 9.35
C VAL A 100 7.59 -6.36 10.15
N LYS A 101 7.87 -5.21 9.52
CA LYS A 101 7.59 -3.87 10.06
C LYS A 101 6.93 -3.00 9.00
N ALA A 102 6.12 -2.04 9.45
CA ALA A 102 5.71 -0.92 8.62
C ALA A 102 6.90 0.01 8.39
N VAL A 103 7.11 0.42 7.14
CA VAL A 103 8.18 1.33 6.74
C VAL A 103 7.65 2.65 6.15
N ALA A 104 6.36 2.73 5.90
CA ALA A 104 5.60 3.95 5.59
C ALA A 104 4.11 3.71 5.82
N ALA A 105 3.34 4.76 6.16
CA ALA A 105 1.88 4.74 6.17
C ALA A 105 1.33 5.84 5.27
N PHE A 106 0.45 5.48 4.34
CA PHE A 106 -0.22 6.41 3.45
C PHE A 106 -1.66 6.70 3.92
N ALA A 107 -2.54 5.70 3.94
CA ALA A 107 -3.83 5.80 4.61
C ALA A 107 -3.64 5.54 6.11
N ARG A 108 -3.67 6.62 6.90
CA ARG A 108 -3.36 6.58 8.33
C ARG A 108 -4.60 6.39 9.22
N GLN A 109 -5.79 6.36 8.61
CA GLN A 109 -7.05 6.05 9.28
C GLN A 109 -7.60 4.72 8.75
N ASN A 110 -8.43 4.05 9.57
CA ASN A 110 -9.07 2.81 9.15
C ASN A 110 -10.18 3.07 8.13
N ASP A 111 -10.05 2.47 6.96
CA ASP A 111 -10.96 2.58 5.82
C ASP A 111 -11.84 1.33 5.61
N ILE A 112 -11.72 0.33 6.49
CA ILE A 112 -12.46 -0.93 6.38
C ILE A 112 -13.91 -0.73 6.81
N GLY A 113 -14.82 -1.37 6.09
CA GLY A 113 -16.23 -1.41 6.45
C GLY A 113 -16.98 -2.56 5.81
N LEU A 114 -18.23 -2.67 6.20
CA LEU A 114 -19.23 -3.46 5.49
C LEU A 114 -20.07 -2.53 4.62
N LEU A 115 -19.91 -2.65 3.30
CA LEU A 115 -20.71 -1.92 2.33
C LEU A 115 -22.06 -2.63 2.18
N VAL A 116 -23.15 -1.88 2.33
CA VAL A 116 -24.53 -2.38 2.22
C VAL A 116 -25.32 -1.46 1.28
N PRO A 117 -26.37 -1.96 0.59
CA PRO A 117 -27.19 -1.09 -0.26
C PRO A 117 -27.78 0.07 0.53
N ALA A 118 -27.78 1.27 -0.04
CA ALA A 118 -28.24 2.48 0.63
C ALA A 118 -29.71 2.38 1.07
N GLU A 119 -30.53 1.68 0.29
CA GLU A 119 -31.95 1.44 0.56
C GLU A 119 -32.22 0.26 1.51
N SER A 120 -31.21 -0.52 1.90
CA SER A 120 -31.40 -1.74 2.71
C SER A 120 -31.87 -1.50 4.13
N GLY A 121 -31.68 -0.27 4.65
CA GLY A 121 -31.95 0.05 6.04
C GLY A 121 -30.93 -0.51 7.05
N LEU A 122 -29.89 -1.26 6.59
CA LEU A 122 -28.83 -1.79 7.45
C LEU A 122 -27.89 -0.65 7.89
N LYS A 123 -27.74 -0.43 9.18
CA LYS A 123 -26.97 0.69 9.74
C LYS A 123 -25.92 0.28 10.75
N SER A 124 -26.04 -0.93 11.29
CA SER A 124 -25.16 -1.43 12.35
C SER A 124 -24.94 -2.95 12.19
N PRO A 125 -23.93 -3.52 12.84
CA PRO A 125 -23.76 -4.97 12.86
C PRO A 125 -24.97 -5.73 13.43
N ALA A 126 -25.74 -5.14 14.35
CA ALA A 126 -26.93 -5.78 14.92
C ALA A 126 -28.03 -6.09 13.88
N ASP A 127 -28.06 -5.33 12.77
CA ASP A 127 -29.05 -5.48 11.71
C ASP A 127 -28.74 -6.67 10.76
N LEU A 128 -27.61 -7.36 10.98
CA LEU A 128 -27.06 -8.34 10.02
C LEU A 128 -27.52 -9.78 10.25
N LYS A 129 -28.34 -10.05 11.27
CA LYS A 129 -28.82 -11.41 11.54
C LYS A 129 -29.50 -12.02 10.31
N GLY A 130 -29.06 -13.22 9.91
CA GLY A 130 -29.55 -13.94 8.73
C GLY A 130 -29.12 -13.37 7.37
N LYS A 131 -28.23 -12.35 7.34
CA LYS A 131 -27.76 -11.73 6.10
C LYS A 131 -26.58 -12.47 5.48
N LYS A 132 -26.47 -12.37 4.14
CA LYS A 132 -25.36 -12.90 3.35
C LYS A 132 -24.28 -11.83 3.20
N LEU A 133 -23.09 -12.07 3.74
CA LEU A 133 -22.00 -11.11 3.79
C LEU A 133 -20.79 -11.65 3.02
N ALA A 134 -20.44 -10.98 1.92
CA ALA A 134 -19.29 -11.35 1.10
C ALA A 134 -17.98 -10.84 1.74
N TYR A 135 -16.98 -11.69 1.79
CA TYR A 135 -15.61 -11.37 2.16
C TYR A 135 -14.63 -12.14 1.27
N THR A 136 -13.35 -11.82 1.32
CA THR A 136 -12.29 -12.59 0.66
C THR A 136 -11.31 -13.10 1.70
N ALA A 137 -11.10 -14.41 1.76
CA ALA A 137 -10.11 -15.00 2.65
C ALA A 137 -8.71 -14.42 2.34
N GLY A 138 -7.95 -14.06 3.38
CA GLY A 138 -6.63 -13.40 3.20
C GLY A 138 -6.68 -11.89 2.89
N SER A 139 -7.87 -11.28 2.78
CA SER A 139 -8.04 -9.84 2.63
C SER A 139 -7.93 -9.09 3.97
N LEU A 140 -7.94 -7.75 3.90
CA LEU A 140 -7.70 -6.86 5.05
C LEU A 140 -8.77 -6.99 6.15
N GLU A 141 -10.01 -7.34 5.81
CA GLU A 141 -11.11 -7.49 6.74
C GLU A 141 -11.09 -8.81 7.53
N THR A 142 -10.42 -9.84 6.98
CA THR A 142 -10.50 -11.23 7.50
C THR A 142 -10.21 -11.36 9.00
N PRO A 143 -9.20 -10.71 9.58
CA PRO A 143 -8.88 -10.83 11.00
C PRO A 143 -9.93 -10.21 11.93
N PHE A 144 -10.82 -9.36 11.39
CA PHE A 144 -11.73 -8.53 12.18
C PHE A 144 -13.19 -8.96 12.12
N LEU A 145 -13.53 -9.96 11.30
CA LEU A 145 -14.93 -10.38 11.06
C LEU A 145 -15.66 -10.73 12.35
N ASP A 146 -15.02 -11.50 13.24
CA ASP A 146 -15.63 -11.90 14.52
C ASP A 146 -15.86 -10.70 15.42
N ARG A 147 -14.89 -9.78 15.49
CA ARG A 147 -14.99 -8.56 16.28
C ARG A 147 -16.07 -7.62 15.76
N PHE A 148 -16.18 -7.50 14.43
CA PHE A 148 -17.23 -6.71 13.80
C PHE A 148 -18.62 -7.27 14.12
N LEU A 149 -18.82 -8.57 13.98
CA LEU A 149 -20.11 -9.22 14.30
C LEU A 149 -20.44 -9.11 15.79
N ALA A 150 -19.45 -9.32 16.66
CA ALA A 150 -19.63 -9.22 18.12
C ALA A 150 -20.06 -7.82 18.58
N ALA A 151 -19.69 -6.75 17.85
CA ALA A 151 -20.18 -5.39 18.14
C ALA A 151 -21.69 -5.24 17.95
N GLY A 152 -22.34 -6.13 17.18
CA GLY A 152 -23.80 -6.24 17.05
C GLY A 152 -24.41 -7.35 17.89
N GLY A 153 -23.64 -7.99 18.79
CA GLY A 153 -24.11 -9.16 19.56
C GLY A 153 -24.24 -10.43 18.71
N LEU A 154 -23.59 -10.49 17.54
CA LEU A 154 -23.68 -11.59 16.59
C LEU A 154 -22.39 -12.42 16.57
N THR A 155 -22.54 -13.66 16.11
CA THR A 155 -21.46 -14.60 15.80
C THR A 155 -21.50 -14.99 14.32
N ARG A 156 -20.52 -15.78 13.85
CA ARG A 156 -20.52 -16.32 12.49
C ARG A 156 -21.76 -17.19 12.19
N ASN A 157 -22.36 -17.81 13.21
CA ASN A 157 -23.54 -18.64 13.05
C ASN A 157 -24.84 -17.83 12.84
N ASP A 158 -24.81 -16.54 13.13
CA ASP A 158 -25.96 -15.64 12.95
C ASP A 158 -26.03 -15.02 11.55
N VAL A 159 -25.01 -15.22 10.70
CA VAL A 159 -24.91 -14.68 9.33
C VAL A 159 -24.42 -15.75 8.37
N GLU A 160 -24.63 -15.55 7.06
CA GLU A 160 -24.00 -16.36 6.02
C GLU A 160 -22.76 -15.67 5.49
N LEU A 161 -21.56 -16.11 5.94
CA LEU A 161 -20.29 -15.57 5.43
C LEU A 161 -19.92 -16.25 4.11
N MET A 162 -19.96 -15.49 3.02
CA MET A 162 -19.63 -15.94 1.68
C MET A 162 -18.19 -15.62 1.36
N ASN A 163 -17.31 -16.64 1.30
CA ASN A 163 -15.94 -16.44 0.80
C ASN A 163 -15.95 -16.32 -0.73
N VAL A 164 -15.53 -15.17 -1.24
CA VAL A 164 -15.56 -14.84 -2.68
C VAL A 164 -14.18 -14.37 -3.10
N ASP A 165 -13.70 -14.81 -4.27
CA ASP A 165 -12.43 -14.37 -4.82
C ASP A 165 -12.40 -12.84 -5.03
N ALA A 166 -11.20 -12.26 -4.91
CA ALA A 166 -10.97 -10.83 -5.04
C ALA A 166 -11.59 -10.22 -6.30
N ALA A 167 -11.39 -10.86 -7.44
CA ALA A 167 -11.90 -10.39 -8.73
C ALA A 167 -13.44 -10.51 -8.87
N ALA A 168 -14.05 -11.45 -8.15
CA ALA A 168 -15.50 -11.74 -8.23
C ALA A 168 -16.32 -10.98 -7.17
N LYS A 169 -15.71 -10.47 -6.08
CA LYS A 169 -16.43 -9.92 -4.92
C LYS A 169 -17.38 -8.77 -5.30
N ALA A 170 -16.89 -7.79 -6.05
CA ALA A 170 -17.72 -6.66 -6.47
C ALA A 170 -18.89 -7.09 -7.36
N GLY A 171 -18.66 -7.99 -8.34
CA GLY A 171 -19.71 -8.54 -9.20
C GLY A 171 -20.75 -9.34 -8.43
N THR A 172 -20.33 -10.14 -7.46
CA THR A 172 -21.23 -10.90 -6.57
C THR A 172 -22.15 -9.98 -5.79
N TYR A 173 -21.59 -8.90 -5.22
CA TYR A 173 -22.37 -7.91 -4.49
C TYR A 173 -23.33 -7.13 -5.42
N MET A 174 -22.84 -6.61 -6.55
CA MET A 174 -23.67 -5.87 -7.53
C MET A 174 -24.82 -6.69 -8.09
N ALA A 175 -24.62 -8.00 -8.25
CA ALA A 175 -25.67 -8.92 -8.70
C ALA A 175 -26.73 -9.24 -7.60
N GLY A 176 -26.63 -8.65 -6.40
CA GLY A 176 -27.56 -8.88 -5.30
C GLY A 176 -27.44 -10.25 -4.64
N ARG A 177 -26.33 -10.98 -4.88
CA ARG A 177 -26.12 -12.31 -4.27
C ARG A 177 -25.65 -12.24 -2.82
N ALA A 178 -25.16 -11.07 -2.39
CA ALA A 178 -24.81 -10.77 -1.01
C ALA A 178 -25.54 -9.51 -0.56
N ASP A 179 -26.00 -9.47 0.70
CA ASP A 179 -26.63 -8.32 1.33
C ASP A 179 -25.61 -7.24 1.72
N GLY A 180 -24.38 -7.65 1.97
CA GLY A 180 -23.25 -6.76 2.25
C GLY A 180 -21.93 -7.33 1.74
N ALA A 181 -20.91 -6.46 1.59
CA ALA A 181 -19.57 -6.88 1.24
C ALA A 181 -18.53 -6.15 2.10
N PHE A 182 -17.67 -6.90 2.76
CA PHE A 182 -16.53 -6.35 3.50
C PHE A 182 -15.44 -5.90 2.54
N SER A 183 -14.93 -4.68 2.72
CA SER A 183 -13.84 -4.15 1.90
C SER A 183 -13.26 -2.86 2.48
N SER A 184 -12.20 -2.34 1.83
CA SER A 184 -11.85 -0.93 1.87
C SER A 184 -12.98 -0.10 1.24
N ALA A 185 -13.50 0.89 1.95
CA ALA A 185 -14.57 1.75 1.45
C ALA A 185 -14.16 2.55 0.22
N PRO A 186 -12.96 3.19 0.16
CA PRO A 186 -12.46 3.87 -1.04
C PRO A 186 -12.42 2.97 -2.28
N PHE A 187 -12.00 1.72 -2.13
CA PHE A 187 -12.00 0.77 -3.24
C PHE A 187 -13.41 0.46 -3.71
N PHE A 188 -14.27 0.02 -2.78
CA PHE A 188 -15.51 -0.66 -3.13
C PHE A 188 -16.62 0.31 -3.54
N LEU A 189 -16.78 1.44 -2.82
CA LEU A 189 -17.81 2.43 -3.14
C LEU A 189 -17.64 2.98 -4.56
N GLY A 190 -16.42 3.28 -4.98
CA GLY A 190 -16.14 3.72 -6.35
C GLY A 190 -16.58 2.70 -7.41
N VAL A 191 -16.39 1.39 -7.13
CA VAL A 191 -16.75 0.32 -8.07
C VAL A 191 -18.27 0.12 -8.17
N VAL A 192 -19.00 0.18 -7.05
CA VAL A 192 -20.40 -0.26 -7.01
C VAL A 192 -21.42 0.86 -7.17
N LYS A 193 -21.04 2.14 -6.96
CA LYS A 193 -21.96 3.28 -6.85
C LYS A 193 -22.90 3.46 -8.03
N ALA A 194 -22.46 3.12 -9.25
CA ALA A 194 -23.26 3.29 -10.46
C ALA A 194 -24.37 2.21 -10.61
N GLN A 195 -24.15 1.00 -10.10
CA GLN A 195 -25.05 -0.14 -10.25
C GLN A 195 -25.82 -0.46 -8.96
N ARG A 196 -25.15 -0.27 -7.82
CA ARG A 196 -25.74 -0.54 -6.50
C ARG A 196 -25.26 0.51 -5.50
N PRO A 197 -25.89 1.71 -5.46
CA PRO A 197 -25.57 2.74 -4.48
C PRO A 197 -25.53 2.18 -3.07
N SER A 198 -24.43 2.44 -2.35
CA SER A 198 -24.16 1.77 -1.08
C SER A 198 -23.72 2.76 -0.01
N THR A 199 -23.97 2.39 1.25
CA THR A 199 -23.42 3.04 2.45
C THR A 199 -22.40 2.13 3.12
N ASN A 200 -21.67 2.66 4.09
CA ASN A 200 -20.60 1.94 4.78
C ASN A 200 -20.88 1.86 6.28
N ILE A 201 -20.98 0.67 6.83
CA ILE A 201 -20.92 0.42 8.27
C ILE A 201 -19.43 0.33 8.64
N ARG A 202 -18.87 1.43 9.17
CA ARG A 202 -17.41 1.59 9.33
C ARG A 202 -16.90 0.85 10.56
N PHE A 203 -15.78 0.17 10.42
CA PHE A 203 -15.08 -0.45 11.55
C PHE A 203 -14.59 0.57 12.57
N ALA A 204 -14.19 1.75 12.12
CA ALA A 204 -13.76 2.85 12.99
C ALA A 204 -14.86 3.31 13.96
N ASP A 205 -16.13 3.30 13.53
CA ASP A 205 -17.28 3.67 14.37
C ASP A 205 -17.56 2.63 15.48
N LEU A 206 -16.96 1.44 15.34
CA LEU A 206 -17.02 0.36 16.34
C LEU A 206 -15.77 0.30 17.22
N GLY A 207 -14.96 1.36 17.22
CA GLY A 207 -13.73 1.46 18.01
C GLY A 207 -12.51 0.74 17.42
N LEU A 208 -12.60 0.25 16.20
CA LEU A 208 -11.48 -0.40 15.50
C LEU A 208 -10.63 0.66 14.77
N ASN A 209 -9.78 1.38 15.54
CA ASN A 209 -8.96 2.50 15.06
C ASN A 209 -7.50 2.06 14.89
N PHE A 210 -7.05 2.01 13.63
CA PHE A 210 -5.68 1.66 13.25
C PHE A 210 -5.36 2.21 11.85
N PRO A 211 -4.07 2.41 11.50
CA PRO A 211 -3.70 2.81 10.15
C PRO A 211 -4.04 1.72 9.14
N SER A 212 -4.54 2.12 7.98
CA SER A 212 -4.86 1.22 6.89
C SER A 212 -3.63 0.96 5.99
N PHE A 213 -3.56 1.53 4.78
CA PHE A 213 -2.55 1.15 3.80
C PHE A 213 -1.20 1.82 4.00
N GLY A 214 -0.16 1.01 3.86
CA GLY A 214 1.23 1.43 3.91
C GLY A 214 2.17 0.43 3.25
N LEU A 215 3.45 0.59 3.52
CA LEU A 215 4.51 -0.29 3.04
C LEU A 215 5.05 -1.14 4.18
N VAL A 216 5.27 -2.42 3.90
CA VAL A 216 5.77 -3.40 4.85
C VAL A 216 7.00 -4.12 4.28
N ALA A 217 8.02 -4.34 5.13
CA ALA A 217 9.21 -5.10 4.77
C ALA A 217 9.68 -5.93 5.95
N THR A 218 10.46 -6.99 5.69
CA THR A 218 11.11 -7.74 6.76
C THR A 218 12.30 -6.97 7.33
N GLU A 219 12.62 -7.21 8.62
CA GLU A 219 13.82 -6.66 9.25
C GLU A 219 15.10 -7.06 8.49
N GLN A 220 15.12 -8.27 7.93
CA GLN A 220 16.21 -8.76 7.10
C GLN A 220 16.35 -7.92 5.82
N LYS A 221 15.27 -7.69 5.06
CA LYS A 221 15.30 -6.87 3.84
C LYS A 221 15.65 -5.41 4.10
N ILE A 222 15.17 -4.86 5.23
CA ILE A 222 15.57 -3.51 5.68
C ILE A 222 17.08 -3.43 5.89
N LYS A 223 17.69 -4.44 6.48
CA LYS A 223 19.14 -4.51 6.70
C LYS A 223 19.92 -4.71 5.39
N GLU A 224 19.48 -5.64 4.54
CA GLU A 224 20.19 -6.03 3.32
C GLU A 224 20.09 -5.00 2.20
N LYS A 225 18.89 -4.39 2.02
CA LYS A 225 18.56 -3.49 0.91
C LYS A 225 18.18 -2.07 1.38
N GLY A 226 18.57 -1.65 2.58
CA GLY A 226 18.13 -0.40 3.20
C GLY A 226 18.25 0.83 2.29
N ALA A 227 19.36 1.00 1.57
CA ALA A 227 19.56 2.13 0.67
C ALA A 227 18.58 2.11 -0.53
N ALA A 228 18.34 0.96 -1.15
CA ALA A 228 17.37 0.80 -2.24
C ALA A 228 15.95 1.00 -1.75
N LEU A 229 15.61 0.40 -0.61
CA LEU A 229 14.28 0.57 0.01
C LEU A 229 14.02 2.00 0.44
N THR A 230 15.02 2.74 0.96
CA THR A 230 14.88 4.16 1.29
C THR A 230 14.50 4.98 0.05
N ARG A 231 15.17 4.77 -1.07
CA ARG A 231 14.80 5.44 -2.33
C ARG A 231 13.39 5.07 -2.76
N PHE A 232 13.04 3.77 -2.78
CA PHE A 232 11.72 3.30 -3.19
C PHE A 232 10.60 3.89 -2.31
N VAL A 233 10.72 3.79 -0.99
CA VAL A 233 9.72 4.27 -0.02
C VAL A 233 9.55 5.79 -0.12
N SER A 234 10.65 6.53 -0.25
CA SER A 234 10.63 7.99 -0.36
C SER A 234 10.03 8.45 -1.69
N ILE A 235 10.32 7.75 -2.80
CA ILE A 235 9.71 8.03 -4.11
C ILE A 235 8.21 7.77 -4.05
N ALA A 236 7.76 6.66 -3.46
CA ALA A 236 6.34 6.34 -3.32
C ALA A 236 5.60 7.39 -2.46
N ALA A 237 6.20 7.83 -1.35
CA ALA A 237 5.64 8.88 -0.51
C ALA A 237 5.56 10.23 -1.23
N GLY A 238 6.63 10.62 -1.96
CA GLY A 238 6.65 11.82 -2.79
C GLY A 238 5.67 11.76 -3.95
N ALA A 239 5.49 10.59 -4.56
CA ALA A 239 4.50 10.38 -5.62
C ALA A 239 3.06 10.59 -5.13
N TRP A 240 2.73 10.12 -3.92
CA TRP A 240 1.44 10.44 -3.29
C TRP A 240 1.26 11.94 -3.05
N ALA A 241 2.32 12.62 -2.55
CA ALA A 241 2.26 14.08 -2.36
C ALA A 241 2.10 14.82 -3.69
N TYR A 242 2.74 14.36 -4.77
CA TYR A 242 2.56 14.89 -6.12
C TYR A 242 1.13 14.68 -6.62
N ILE A 243 0.57 13.47 -6.45
CA ILE A 243 -0.82 13.16 -6.80
C ILE A 243 -1.78 14.11 -6.07
N GLU A 244 -1.61 14.27 -4.74
CA GLU A 244 -2.46 15.12 -3.90
C GLU A 244 -2.39 16.62 -4.30
N ALA A 245 -1.31 17.04 -4.93
CA ALA A 245 -1.13 18.40 -5.44
C ALA A 245 -1.90 18.70 -6.75
N GLY A 246 -2.75 17.78 -7.23
CA GLY A 246 -3.62 17.97 -8.40
C GLY A 246 -3.21 17.14 -9.63
N HIS A 247 -2.45 16.06 -9.44
CA HIS A 247 -1.98 15.19 -10.53
C HIS A 247 -2.65 13.81 -10.54
N GLU A 248 -3.88 13.71 -10.03
CA GLU A 248 -4.62 12.44 -9.95
C GLU A 248 -4.89 11.86 -11.33
N ASP A 249 -5.16 12.70 -12.35
CA ASP A 249 -5.43 12.22 -13.71
C ASP A 249 -4.18 11.59 -14.36
N GLU A 250 -2.98 12.08 -14.02
CA GLU A 250 -1.74 11.47 -14.47
C GLU A 250 -1.56 10.09 -13.83
N ALA A 251 -1.88 9.96 -12.54
CA ALA A 251 -1.83 8.70 -11.82
C ALA A 251 -2.84 7.68 -12.37
N VAL A 252 -4.07 8.11 -12.67
CA VAL A 252 -5.10 7.26 -13.31
C VAL A 252 -4.59 6.73 -14.66
N LYS A 253 -4.04 7.61 -15.51
CA LYS A 253 -3.45 7.21 -16.81
C LYS A 253 -2.32 6.21 -16.63
N ALA A 254 -1.46 6.40 -15.63
CA ALA A 254 -0.34 5.52 -15.35
C ALA A 254 -0.79 4.10 -14.94
N ILE A 255 -1.82 3.99 -14.07
CA ILE A 255 -2.39 2.69 -13.69
C ILE A 255 -2.96 1.97 -14.93
N ILE A 256 -3.78 2.66 -15.72
CA ILE A 256 -4.42 2.08 -16.92
C ILE A 256 -3.36 1.60 -17.92
N ALA A 257 -2.34 2.41 -18.18
CA ALA A 257 -1.25 2.06 -19.09
C ALA A 257 -0.43 0.85 -18.61
N ALA A 258 -0.22 0.73 -17.29
CA ALA A 258 0.51 -0.38 -16.69
C ALA A 258 -0.30 -1.68 -16.64
N ARG A 259 -1.64 -1.60 -16.71
CA ARG A 259 -2.57 -2.75 -16.55
C ARG A 259 -3.65 -2.79 -17.63
N PRO A 260 -3.29 -2.79 -18.93
CA PRO A 260 -4.26 -2.68 -20.02
C PRO A 260 -5.28 -3.83 -20.06
N GLN A 261 -4.88 -5.01 -19.58
CA GLN A 261 -5.77 -6.18 -19.55
C GLN A 261 -6.88 -6.09 -18.48
N ALA A 262 -6.69 -5.26 -17.46
CA ALA A 262 -7.66 -5.11 -16.38
C ALA A 262 -8.89 -4.27 -16.78
N LYS A 263 -8.86 -3.59 -17.96
CA LYS A 263 -9.96 -2.78 -18.50
C LYS A 263 -10.55 -1.81 -17.47
N LEU A 264 -9.68 -1.11 -16.76
CA LEU A 264 -10.03 -0.24 -15.63
C LEU A 264 -10.82 0.98 -16.11
N ASN A 265 -11.82 1.38 -15.32
CA ASN A 265 -12.60 2.60 -15.58
C ASN A 265 -11.88 3.83 -14.96
N PRO A 266 -11.51 4.85 -15.75
CA PRO A 266 -10.79 6.00 -15.23
C PRO A 266 -11.59 6.81 -14.20
N VAL A 267 -12.92 6.88 -14.31
CA VAL A 267 -13.76 7.57 -13.33
C VAL A 267 -13.74 6.85 -11.99
N VAL A 268 -13.81 5.52 -12.01
CA VAL A 268 -13.73 4.70 -10.78
C VAL A 268 -12.36 4.87 -10.11
N LEU A 269 -11.28 4.82 -10.87
CA LEU A 269 -9.92 5.01 -10.33
C LEU A 269 -9.76 6.41 -9.71
N ARG A 270 -10.29 7.44 -10.37
CA ARG A 270 -10.25 8.81 -9.85
C ARG A 270 -11.02 8.91 -8.53
N ASP A 271 -12.24 8.40 -8.47
CA ASP A 271 -13.04 8.34 -7.25
C ASP A 271 -12.32 7.61 -6.10
N GLN A 272 -11.65 6.50 -6.41
CA GLN A 272 -10.88 5.73 -5.42
C GLN A 272 -9.72 6.55 -4.86
N ILE A 273 -8.96 7.26 -5.72
CA ILE A 273 -7.85 8.13 -5.32
C ILE A 273 -8.37 9.28 -4.44
N ASP A 274 -9.43 9.97 -4.88
CA ASP A 274 -10.00 11.11 -4.16
C ASP A 274 -10.59 10.69 -2.80
N SER A 275 -11.28 9.55 -2.75
CA SER A 275 -11.78 8.99 -1.49
C SER A 275 -10.63 8.59 -0.55
N LEU A 276 -9.58 7.95 -1.08
CA LEU A 276 -8.46 7.48 -0.25
C LEU A 276 -7.70 8.64 0.40
N LYS A 277 -7.58 9.79 -0.28
CA LYS A 277 -6.93 11.00 0.29
C LYS A 277 -7.57 11.46 1.60
N THR A 278 -8.86 11.19 1.81
CA THR A 278 -9.56 11.55 3.06
C THR A 278 -9.06 10.75 4.29
N TYR A 279 -8.35 9.65 4.07
CA TYR A 279 -7.76 8.78 5.10
C TYR A 279 -6.27 9.05 5.35
N PHE A 280 -5.66 10.02 4.65
CA PHE A 280 -4.20 10.22 4.69
C PHE A 280 -3.70 10.83 6.00
N ARG A 281 -4.52 11.54 6.76
CA ARG A 281 -4.05 12.31 7.92
C ARG A 281 -4.85 12.01 9.17
N THR A 282 -4.13 11.90 10.28
CA THR A 282 -4.66 11.95 11.65
C THR A 282 -4.27 13.28 12.29
N GLU A 283 -4.76 13.58 13.49
CA GLU A 283 -4.30 14.74 14.26
C GLU A 283 -2.78 14.70 14.49
N ALA A 284 -2.23 13.52 14.78
CA ALA A 284 -0.80 13.34 15.02
C ALA A 284 0.06 13.51 13.75
N THR A 285 -0.52 13.36 12.56
CA THR A 285 0.23 13.35 11.29
C THR A 285 -0.14 14.47 10.33
N LYS A 286 -1.05 15.38 10.70
CA LYS A 286 -1.54 16.44 9.81
C LYS A 286 -0.43 17.35 9.23
N ALA A 287 0.64 17.58 10.02
CA ALA A 287 1.79 18.39 9.61
C ALA A 287 2.97 17.57 9.09
N LEU A 288 2.88 16.23 9.08
CA LEU A 288 3.97 15.35 8.65
C LEU A 288 3.86 15.02 7.16
N PRO A 289 4.99 14.83 6.47
CA PRO A 289 5.00 14.32 5.09
C PRO A 289 4.24 12.99 4.99
N LEU A 290 3.68 12.70 3.83
CA LEU A 290 3.10 11.38 3.55
C LEU A 290 4.19 10.31 3.71
N GLY A 291 3.78 9.15 4.21
CA GLY A 291 4.70 8.06 4.56
C GLY A 291 5.17 8.09 6.02
N VAL A 292 5.43 9.26 6.59
CA VAL A 292 5.92 9.38 7.99
C VAL A 292 4.83 8.94 8.97
N MET A 293 5.19 8.10 9.91
CA MET A 293 4.29 7.53 10.93
C MET A 293 4.51 8.22 12.28
N ALA A 294 3.42 8.47 13.01
CA ALA A 294 3.44 9.00 14.37
C ALA A 294 3.32 7.88 15.40
N GLU A 295 4.08 7.94 16.47
CA GLU A 295 4.02 6.97 17.57
C GLU A 295 2.63 6.90 18.20
N ALA A 296 1.97 8.05 18.37
CA ALA A 296 0.63 8.11 18.95
C ALA A 296 -0.41 7.30 18.17
N ASP A 297 -0.33 7.29 16.84
CA ASP A 297 -1.23 6.49 15.99
C ASP A 297 -0.97 4.99 16.19
N TRP A 298 0.31 4.60 16.35
CA TRP A 298 0.68 3.21 16.59
C TRP A 298 0.30 2.74 18.01
N VAL A 299 0.46 3.58 19.03
CA VAL A 299 -0.03 3.28 20.38
C VAL A 299 -1.53 3.02 20.34
N THR A 300 -2.31 3.94 19.76
CA THR A 300 -3.77 3.76 19.58
C THR A 300 -4.11 2.47 18.84
N ALA A 301 -3.39 2.17 17.76
CA ALA A 301 -3.62 0.96 16.98
C ALA A 301 -3.37 -0.32 17.79
N LEU A 302 -2.24 -0.39 18.52
CA LEU A 302 -1.88 -1.56 19.32
C LEU A 302 -2.83 -1.74 20.50
N ASP A 303 -3.26 -0.66 21.15
CA ASP A 303 -4.27 -0.70 22.20
C ASP A 303 -5.63 -1.19 21.67
N THR A 304 -6.02 -0.72 20.49
CA THR A 304 -7.24 -1.18 19.80
C THR A 304 -7.17 -2.67 19.48
N LEU A 305 -6.05 -3.14 18.92
CA LEU A 305 -5.88 -4.54 18.55
C LEU A 305 -5.80 -5.46 19.79
N SER A 306 -5.13 -5.02 20.87
CA SER A 306 -5.01 -5.82 22.10
C SER A 306 -6.32 -5.87 22.88
N SER A 307 -7.03 -4.76 23.00
CA SER A 307 -8.37 -4.70 23.62
C SER A 307 -9.40 -5.54 22.86
N GLY A 308 -9.21 -5.66 21.53
CA GLY A 308 -9.97 -6.56 20.67
C GLY A 308 -9.57 -8.03 20.76
N GLY A 309 -8.54 -8.38 21.55
CA GLY A 309 -8.03 -9.76 21.67
C GLY A 309 -7.28 -10.27 20.42
N LEU A 310 -6.89 -9.36 19.52
CA LEU A 310 -6.24 -9.71 18.25
C LEU A 310 -4.70 -9.85 18.38
N ILE A 311 -4.13 -9.17 19.37
CA ILE A 311 -2.71 -9.24 19.73
C ILE A 311 -2.57 -9.28 21.26
N PRO A 312 -1.44 -9.78 21.82
CA PRO A 312 -1.16 -9.68 23.26
C PRO A 312 -1.07 -8.21 23.71
N ALA A 313 -1.41 -7.92 24.97
CA ALA A 313 -1.23 -6.62 25.58
C ALA A 313 0.27 -6.28 25.78
N GLY A 314 0.57 -4.98 25.99
CA GLY A 314 1.91 -4.51 26.32
C GLY A 314 2.88 -4.44 25.14
N GLN A 315 2.37 -4.43 23.91
CA GLN A 315 3.18 -4.27 22.70
C GLN A 315 3.77 -2.84 22.63
N LYS A 316 5.02 -2.73 22.16
CA LYS A 316 5.70 -1.43 22.01
C LYS A 316 5.60 -0.96 20.57
N ALA A 317 5.15 0.27 20.34
CA ALA A 317 5.01 0.86 19.00
C ALA A 317 6.30 0.75 18.17
N ALA A 318 7.47 1.01 18.76
CA ALA A 318 8.77 0.94 18.12
C ALA A 318 9.11 -0.45 17.51
N ASP A 319 8.47 -1.51 17.98
CA ASP A 319 8.66 -2.85 17.42
C ASP A 319 7.93 -3.02 16.09
N TYR A 320 6.88 -2.25 15.83
CA TYR A 320 5.96 -2.44 14.71
C TYR A 320 6.26 -1.57 13.50
N TYR A 321 6.95 -0.44 13.66
CA TYR A 321 7.23 0.46 12.56
C TYR A 321 8.64 1.06 12.63
N THR A 322 9.07 1.67 11.52
CA THR A 322 10.26 2.53 11.45
C THR A 322 10.08 3.60 10.39
N ASN A 323 10.53 4.83 10.69
CA ASN A 323 10.62 5.93 9.73
C ASN A 323 12.01 6.03 9.06
N ASN A 324 12.94 5.11 9.38
CA ASN A 324 14.34 5.19 8.93
C ASN A 324 14.53 5.02 7.42
N LEU A 325 13.51 4.60 6.69
CA LEU A 325 13.52 4.47 5.23
C LEU A 325 12.86 5.67 4.51
N LEU A 326 12.68 6.79 5.19
CA LEU A 326 12.08 8.00 4.63
C LEU A 326 13.12 9.13 4.53
N ASP A 327 13.55 9.42 3.29
CA ASP A 327 14.34 10.60 2.98
C ASP A 327 13.40 11.77 2.64
N THR A 328 13.26 12.70 3.58
CA THR A 328 12.35 13.86 3.44
C THR A 328 12.76 14.81 2.31
N LYS A 329 14.05 14.88 1.95
CA LYS A 329 14.52 15.67 0.82
C LYS A 329 14.08 15.05 -0.50
N LEU A 330 14.24 13.74 -0.64
CA LEU A 330 13.79 13.00 -1.81
C LEU A 330 12.25 13.06 -1.94
N ILE A 331 11.49 12.86 -0.85
CA ILE A 331 10.05 13.03 -0.82
C ILE A 331 9.66 14.41 -1.38
N ALA A 332 10.28 15.49 -0.87
CA ALA A 332 9.98 16.84 -1.30
C ALA A 332 10.37 17.12 -2.78
N ALA A 333 11.44 16.52 -3.29
CA ALA A 333 11.85 16.62 -4.69
C ALA A 333 10.82 15.94 -5.62
N ILE A 334 10.43 14.71 -5.28
CA ILE A 334 9.42 13.95 -6.06
C ILE A 334 8.05 14.65 -6.02
N ALA A 335 7.64 15.20 -4.87
CA ALA A 335 6.39 15.96 -4.72
C ALA A 335 6.32 17.18 -5.64
N LYS A 336 7.46 17.71 -6.11
CA LYS A 336 7.55 18.81 -7.07
C LYS A 336 7.72 18.36 -8.52
N GLY A 337 7.57 17.07 -8.81
CA GLY A 337 7.67 16.52 -10.17
C GLY A 337 9.00 15.83 -10.46
N GLY A 338 9.83 15.58 -9.47
CA GLY A 338 11.04 14.75 -9.60
C GLY A 338 12.06 15.34 -10.58
N MET A 339 12.67 16.48 -10.26
CA MET A 339 13.78 17.05 -11.04
C MET A 339 15.06 16.29 -10.81
#